data_42efa4ab3cb34cb06a41cfe8b980aee9
#
_entry.id   42efa4ab3cb34cb06a41cfe8b980aee9
#
_cell.length_a   1.000
_cell.length_b   1.000
_cell.length_c   1.000
_cell.angle_alpha   90.00
_cell.angle_beta   90.00
_cell.angle_gamma   90.00
#
_symmetry.space_group_name_H-M   'P 1'
#
loop_
_entity.id
_entity.type
_entity.pdbx_description
1 polymer ?
#
loop_
_entity_poly.entity_id
_entity_poly.type
_entity_poly.pdbx_seq_one_letter_code
_entity_poly.pdbx_strand_id
1 'polypeptide(L)'
;MRHSLSLIGCGKLGRSLGRLWSQSGTAHIADVLNRTHPSAEAAAAFIGAGRATASFETLKKSEVFLIGTPDGDIAPTCARLASTGLLDETSVVFHCSGALDSGCLQAARERGATVASIHPIKSFALPEAVVEQ
;
A
#
# COMPACT_ATOMS: atom_id res chain seq x y z
N MET A 1 -16.26 11.47 2.12
CA MET A 1 -15.89 10.33 3.01
C MET A 1 -14.55 9.76 2.58
N ARG A 2 -13.63 9.57 3.51
CA ARG A 2 -12.31 9.04 3.19
C ARG A 2 -12.32 7.52 3.21
N HIS A 3 -11.57 6.93 2.29
CA HIS A 3 -11.36 5.49 2.27
C HIS A 3 -10.17 5.14 3.17
N SER A 4 -10.24 3.97 3.81
CA SER A 4 -9.11 3.47 4.59
C SER A 4 -8.09 2.83 3.64
N LEU A 5 -6.83 3.18 3.85
CA LEU A 5 -5.72 2.68 3.02
C LEU A 5 -4.64 2.10 3.91
N SER A 6 -4.22 0.89 3.63
CA SER A 6 -3.07 0.29 4.27
C SER A 6 -1.94 0.13 3.26
N LEU A 7 -0.72 0.38 3.71
CA LEU A 7 0.48 0.29 2.88
C LEU A 7 1.26 -0.95 3.27
N ILE A 8 1.56 -1.79 2.29
CA ILE A 8 2.30 -3.02 2.52
C ILE A 8 3.60 -2.95 1.73
N GLY A 9 4.73 -2.90 2.44
CA GLY A 9 6.01 -2.65 1.82
C GLY A 9 6.14 -1.19 1.43
N CYS A 10 6.38 -0.33 2.42
CA CYS A 10 6.33 1.11 2.21
C CYS A 10 7.70 1.66 1.80
N GLY A 11 7.99 1.63 0.50
CA GLY A 11 9.17 2.26 -0.08
C GLY A 11 8.93 3.74 -0.35
N LYS A 12 9.82 4.37 -1.14
CA LYS A 12 9.74 5.81 -1.43
C LYS A 12 8.41 6.21 -2.03
N LEU A 13 7.94 5.47 -3.02
CA LEU A 13 6.68 5.78 -3.67
C LEU A 13 5.51 5.62 -2.72
N GLY A 14 5.47 4.52 -1.97
CA GLY A 14 4.40 4.29 -1.01
C GLY A 14 4.33 5.37 0.05
N ARG A 15 5.49 5.78 0.59
CA ARG A 15 5.53 6.85 1.59
C ARG A 15 5.05 8.18 1.01
N SER A 16 5.44 8.48 -0.23
CA SER A 16 5.04 9.72 -0.88
C SER A 16 3.54 9.78 -1.11
N LEU A 17 2.97 8.71 -1.62
CA LEU A 17 1.53 8.65 -1.86
C LEU A 17 0.76 8.67 -0.56
N GLY A 18 1.22 7.92 0.45
CA GLY A 18 0.56 7.90 1.75
C GLY A 18 0.52 9.28 2.38
N ARG A 19 1.65 9.99 2.33
CA ARG A 19 1.72 11.33 2.88
C ARG A 19 0.83 12.30 2.11
N LEU A 20 0.87 12.23 0.78
CA LEU A 20 0.04 13.10 -0.07
C LEU A 20 -1.44 12.88 0.23
N TRP A 21 -1.88 11.64 0.23
CA TRP A 21 -3.30 11.33 0.42
C TRP A 21 -3.76 11.58 1.84
N SER A 22 -2.90 11.38 2.83
CA SER A 22 -3.22 11.70 4.21
C SER A 22 -3.40 13.21 4.39
N GLN A 23 -2.48 14.00 3.85
CA GLN A 23 -2.53 15.45 3.99
C GLN A 23 -3.68 16.07 3.22
N SER A 24 -4.03 15.53 2.07
CA SER A 24 -5.12 16.03 1.26
C SER A 24 -6.49 15.57 1.76
N GLY A 25 -6.54 14.66 2.72
CA GLY A 25 -7.79 14.10 3.20
C GLY A 25 -8.40 13.06 2.27
N THR A 26 -7.65 12.62 1.25
CA THR A 26 -8.16 11.65 0.28
C THR A 26 -8.30 10.26 0.91
N ALA A 27 -7.38 9.89 1.80
CA ALA A 27 -7.41 8.58 2.42
C ALA A 27 -7.10 8.70 3.91
N HIS A 28 -7.67 7.78 4.68
CA HIS A 28 -7.32 7.57 6.07
C HIS A 28 -6.30 6.43 6.10
N ILE A 29 -5.07 6.71 6.53
CA ILE A 29 -4.01 5.70 6.56
C ILE A 29 -4.23 4.81 7.77
N ALA A 30 -4.50 3.55 7.52
CA ALA A 30 -4.79 2.58 8.59
C ALA A 30 -3.52 1.90 9.08
N ASP A 31 -2.98 0.95 8.33
CA ASP A 31 -1.77 0.23 8.71
C ASP A 31 -0.64 0.53 7.74
N VAL A 32 0.59 0.53 8.28
CA VAL A 32 1.81 0.63 7.50
C VAL A 32 2.65 -0.60 7.88
N LEU A 33 2.74 -1.55 6.95
CA LEU A 33 3.45 -2.81 7.18
C LEU A 33 4.77 -2.80 6.42
N ASN A 34 5.86 -2.97 7.15
CA ASN A 34 7.18 -3.16 6.56
C ASN A 34 7.81 -4.43 7.13
N ARG A 35 8.96 -4.79 6.59
CA ARG A 35 9.66 -6.00 7.00
C ARG A 35 10.06 -5.98 8.48
N THR A 36 10.39 -4.78 9.00
CA THR A 36 10.74 -4.62 10.41
C THR A 36 9.87 -3.55 11.05
N HIS A 37 9.68 -3.65 12.35
CA HIS A 37 8.87 -2.66 13.07
C HIS A 37 9.50 -1.25 13.04
N PRO A 38 10.83 -1.09 13.26
CA PRO A 38 11.43 0.25 13.14
C PRO A 38 11.25 0.88 11.77
N SER A 39 11.34 0.09 10.71
CA SER A 39 11.12 0.59 9.34
C SER A 39 9.67 1.03 9.15
N ALA A 40 8.73 0.26 9.70
CA ALA A 40 7.31 0.61 9.62
C ALA A 40 7.03 1.89 10.42
N GLU A 41 7.64 2.04 11.59
CA GLU A 41 7.48 3.25 12.40
C GLU A 41 8.04 4.48 11.69
N ALA A 42 9.20 4.35 11.06
CA ALA A 42 9.79 5.46 10.31
C ALA A 42 8.90 5.89 9.15
N ALA A 43 8.32 4.92 8.45
CA ALA A 43 7.42 5.21 7.34
C ALA A 43 6.14 5.89 7.83
N ALA A 44 5.54 5.39 8.90
CA ALA A 44 4.33 6.00 9.47
C ALA A 44 4.61 7.43 9.95
N ALA A 45 5.78 7.66 10.54
CA ALA A 45 6.17 8.99 10.99
C ALA A 45 6.32 9.95 9.81
N PHE A 46 6.93 9.50 8.71
CA PHE A 46 7.06 10.32 7.51
C PHE A 46 5.70 10.68 6.93
N ILE A 47 4.80 9.70 6.86
CA ILE A 47 3.43 9.89 6.36
C ILE A 47 2.64 10.82 7.27
N GLY A 48 2.89 10.75 8.57
CA GLY A 48 2.16 11.51 9.57
C GLY A 48 0.89 10.83 10.05
N ALA A 49 0.71 9.57 9.73
CA ALA A 49 -0.47 8.80 10.11
C ALA A 49 -0.20 7.31 9.92
N GLY A 50 -1.06 6.48 10.50
CA GLY A 50 -1.00 5.04 10.32
C GLY A 50 -0.41 4.32 11.52
N ARG A 51 -0.73 3.03 11.62
CA ARG A 51 -0.22 2.17 12.68
C ARG A 51 0.88 1.28 12.10
N ALA A 52 2.07 1.38 12.66
CA ALA A 52 3.20 0.55 12.21
C ALA A 52 3.01 -0.90 12.62
N THR A 53 3.24 -1.81 11.69
CA THR A 53 3.23 -3.25 11.97
C THR A 53 4.27 -3.95 11.10
N ALA A 54 4.78 -5.07 11.59
CA ALA A 54 5.75 -5.89 10.86
C ALA A 54 5.20 -7.29 10.56
N SER A 55 3.92 -7.53 10.84
CA SER A 55 3.32 -8.85 10.70
C SER A 55 1.98 -8.79 9.99
N PHE A 56 1.78 -9.72 9.04
CA PHE A 56 0.47 -9.90 8.42
C PHE A 56 -0.59 -10.35 9.43
N GLU A 57 -0.17 -11.00 10.51
CA GLU A 57 -1.10 -11.48 11.54
C GLU A 57 -1.76 -10.34 12.31
N THR A 58 -1.08 -9.20 12.41
CA THR A 58 -1.62 -8.02 13.09
C THR A 58 -2.23 -7.01 12.13
N LEU A 59 -2.14 -7.27 10.84
CA LEU A 59 -2.73 -6.41 9.82
C LEU A 59 -4.24 -6.43 9.95
N LYS A 60 -4.87 -5.25 9.84
CA LYS A 60 -6.32 -5.14 9.93
C LYS A 60 -6.93 -4.86 8.57
N LYS A 61 -8.22 -5.13 8.45
CA LYS A 61 -8.93 -4.90 7.20
C LYS A 61 -8.98 -3.41 6.87
N SER A 62 -8.72 -3.11 5.61
CA SER A 62 -8.86 -1.77 5.04
C SER A 62 -9.60 -1.91 3.72
N GLU A 63 -10.18 -0.82 3.25
CA GLU A 63 -10.84 -0.83 1.94
C GLU A 63 -9.83 -0.96 0.81
N VAL A 64 -8.67 -0.32 0.96
CA VAL A 64 -7.65 -0.26 -0.08
C VAL A 64 -6.30 -0.70 0.49
N PHE A 65 -5.59 -1.51 -0.27
CA PHE A 65 -4.22 -1.92 0.06
C PHE A 65 -3.30 -1.55 -1.08
N LEU A 66 -2.23 -0.82 -0.78
CA LEU A 66 -1.15 -0.54 -1.72
C LEU A 66 0.01 -1.47 -1.42
N ILE A 67 0.42 -2.25 -2.40
CA ILE A 67 1.61 -3.09 -2.28
C ILE A 67 2.77 -2.32 -2.91
N GLY A 68 3.68 -1.84 -2.07
CA GLY A 68 4.81 -1.00 -2.47
C GLY A 68 6.15 -1.69 -2.35
N THR A 69 6.17 -3.01 -2.34
CA THR A 69 7.42 -3.79 -2.32
C THR A 69 8.15 -3.69 -3.66
N PRO A 70 9.44 -4.08 -3.72
CA PRO A 70 10.13 -4.21 -5.00
C PRO A 70 9.39 -5.15 -5.95
N ASP A 71 9.57 -4.95 -7.25
CA ASP A 71 8.79 -5.65 -8.28
C ASP A 71 8.75 -7.16 -8.09
N GLY A 72 9.89 -7.78 -7.79
CA GLY A 72 9.93 -9.23 -7.63
C GLY A 72 9.19 -9.76 -6.41
N ASP A 73 8.83 -8.88 -5.48
CA ASP A 73 8.16 -9.25 -4.24
C ASP A 73 6.66 -8.95 -4.27
N ILE A 74 6.16 -8.29 -5.31
CA ILE A 74 4.74 -7.90 -5.36
C ILE A 74 3.82 -9.11 -5.35
N ALA A 75 4.05 -10.07 -6.23
CA ALA A 75 3.19 -11.25 -6.31
C ALA A 75 3.25 -12.11 -5.03
N PRO A 76 4.42 -12.41 -4.47
CA PRO A 76 4.47 -13.14 -3.19
C PRO A 76 3.80 -12.38 -2.05
N THR A 77 3.97 -11.06 -1.99
CA THR A 77 3.35 -10.23 -0.96
C THR A 77 1.82 -10.25 -1.11
N CYS A 78 1.34 -10.15 -2.34
CA CYS A 78 -0.08 -10.23 -2.62
C CYS A 78 -0.66 -11.58 -2.21
N ALA A 79 0.07 -12.67 -2.44
CA ALA A 79 -0.37 -14.00 -2.03
C ALA A 79 -0.48 -14.09 -0.51
N ARG A 80 0.47 -13.51 0.22
CA ARG A 80 0.39 -13.47 1.68
C ARG A 80 -0.80 -12.66 2.16
N LEU A 81 -1.04 -11.51 1.55
CA LEU A 81 -2.21 -10.68 1.89
C LEU A 81 -3.50 -11.45 1.64
N ALA A 82 -3.61 -12.12 0.50
CA ALA A 82 -4.79 -12.91 0.17
C ALA A 82 -5.04 -14.03 1.16
N SER A 83 -3.98 -14.58 1.75
CA SER A 83 -4.08 -15.67 2.73
C SER A 83 -4.54 -15.21 4.11
N THR A 84 -4.60 -13.90 4.36
CA THR A 84 -5.01 -13.38 5.67
C THR A 84 -6.52 -13.48 5.91
N GLY A 85 -7.31 -13.61 4.85
CA GLY A 85 -8.76 -13.56 4.96
C GLY A 85 -9.32 -12.14 4.99
N LEU A 86 -8.48 -11.13 4.79
CA LEU A 86 -8.91 -9.73 4.87
C LEU A 86 -9.52 -9.21 3.56
N LEU A 87 -9.35 -9.93 2.45
CA LEU A 87 -9.83 -9.47 1.15
C LEU A 87 -11.18 -10.09 0.79
N ASP A 88 -12.05 -9.26 0.23
CA ASP A 88 -13.34 -9.68 -0.31
C ASP A 88 -13.71 -8.77 -1.48
N GLU A 89 -14.96 -8.82 -1.93
CA GLU A 89 -15.42 -8.04 -3.08
C GLU A 89 -15.49 -6.54 -2.81
N THR A 90 -15.32 -6.10 -1.56
CA THR A 90 -15.25 -4.67 -1.24
C THR A 90 -13.83 -4.14 -1.24
N SER A 91 -12.84 -5.02 -1.40
CA SER A 91 -11.43 -4.65 -1.30
C SER A 91 -10.87 -4.18 -2.62
N VAL A 92 -9.91 -3.25 -2.55
CA VAL A 92 -9.13 -2.81 -3.71
C VAL A 92 -7.66 -3.02 -3.38
N VAL A 93 -6.94 -3.69 -4.26
CA VAL A 93 -5.49 -3.91 -4.10
C VAL A 93 -4.79 -3.39 -5.34
N PHE A 94 -3.78 -2.56 -5.16
CA PHE A 94 -3.05 -2.02 -6.29
C PHE A 94 -1.55 -1.92 -6.03
N HIS A 95 -0.79 -1.78 -7.12
CA HIS A 95 0.65 -1.50 -7.06
C HIS A 95 0.97 -0.40 -8.07
N CYS A 96 2.18 0.13 -7.98
CA CYS A 96 2.64 1.23 -8.83
C CYS A 96 3.90 0.90 -9.62
N SER A 97 4.18 -0.37 -9.87
CA SER A 97 5.33 -0.76 -10.69
C SER A 97 5.08 -0.41 -12.15
N GLY A 98 6.03 0.28 -12.77
CA GLY A 98 5.96 0.57 -14.19
C GLY A 98 6.28 -0.63 -15.07
N ALA A 99 6.86 -1.69 -14.50
CA ALA A 99 7.26 -2.88 -15.25
C ALA A 99 6.21 -3.99 -15.23
N LEU A 100 5.26 -3.95 -14.29
CA LEU A 100 4.29 -5.02 -14.10
C LEU A 100 2.87 -4.52 -14.29
N ASP A 101 2.00 -5.39 -14.80
CA ASP A 101 0.56 -5.09 -14.87
C ASP A 101 -0.15 -5.62 -13.62
N SER A 102 -1.47 -5.61 -13.63
CA SER A 102 -2.25 -6.08 -12.49
C SER A 102 -2.28 -7.60 -12.36
N GLY A 103 -1.73 -8.33 -13.33
CA GLY A 103 -1.68 -9.80 -13.29
C GLY A 103 -0.88 -10.33 -12.10
N CYS A 104 0.09 -9.57 -11.61
CA CYS A 104 0.85 -9.97 -10.42
C CYS A 104 -0.01 -9.92 -9.15
N LEU A 105 -1.22 -9.38 -9.21
CA LEU A 105 -2.16 -9.33 -8.10
C LEU A 105 -3.27 -10.39 -8.21
N GLN A 106 -3.02 -11.44 -8.98
CA GLN A 106 -4.02 -12.49 -9.22
C GLN A 106 -4.55 -13.12 -7.93
N ALA A 107 -3.70 -13.32 -6.93
CA ALA A 107 -4.12 -13.91 -5.66
C ALA A 107 -5.21 -13.06 -4.98
N ALA A 108 -5.12 -11.74 -5.07
CA ALA A 108 -6.14 -10.84 -4.53
C ALA A 108 -7.42 -10.92 -5.35
N ARG A 109 -7.29 -10.97 -6.67
CA ARG A 109 -8.45 -11.07 -7.55
C ARG A 109 -9.24 -12.35 -7.27
N GLU A 110 -8.56 -13.44 -6.96
CA GLU A 110 -9.21 -14.71 -6.63
C GLU A 110 -10.03 -14.65 -5.34
N ARG A 111 -9.76 -13.66 -4.49
CA ARG A 111 -10.55 -13.42 -3.28
C ARG A 111 -11.70 -12.43 -3.52
N GLY A 112 -11.90 -12.01 -4.75
CA GLY A 112 -12.95 -11.07 -5.11
C GLY A 112 -12.55 -9.61 -5.16
N ALA A 113 -11.31 -9.29 -4.78
CA ALA A 113 -10.85 -7.91 -4.74
C ALA A 113 -10.70 -7.32 -6.15
N THR A 114 -10.95 -6.03 -6.26
CA THR A 114 -10.60 -5.27 -7.46
C THR A 114 -9.11 -4.99 -7.44
N VAL A 115 -8.42 -5.28 -8.53
CA VAL A 115 -6.98 -5.07 -8.61
C VAL A 115 -6.64 -4.07 -9.70
N ALA A 116 -5.56 -3.32 -9.50
CA ALA A 116 -5.13 -2.32 -10.45
C ALA A 116 -3.62 -2.12 -10.43
N SER A 117 -3.07 -1.72 -11.55
CA SER A 117 -1.70 -1.25 -11.67
C SER A 117 -1.80 0.24 -12.02
N ILE A 118 -1.23 1.08 -11.15
CA ILE A 118 -1.30 2.52 -11.32
C ILE A 118 0.08 3.04 -11.64
N HIS A 119 0.20 3.78 -12.75
CA HIS A 119 1.49 4.32 -13.17
C HIS A 119 1.58 5.79 -12.78
N PRO A 120 2.44 6.14 -11.81
CA PRO A 120 2.68 7.54 -11.50
C PRO A 120 3.36 8.22 -12.69
N ILE A 121 2.83 9.37 -13.08
CA ILE A 121 3.36 10.09 -14.24
C ILE A 121 4.64 10.84 -13.91
N LYS A 122 4.74 11.35 -12.69
CA LYS A 122 5.88 12.13 -12.25
C LYS A 122 6.89 11.29 -11.50
N SER A 123 8.11 11.82 -11.40
CA SER A 123 9.13 11.18 -10.58
C SER A 123 8.75 11.27 -9.10
N PHE A 124 8.77 10.17 -8.42
CA PHE A 124 8.54 10.10 -6.98
C PHE A 124 9.82 9.87 -6.20
N ALA A 125 10.96 10.19 -6.81
CA ALA A 125 12.26 10.03 -6.14
C ALA A 125 12.41 10.93 -4.92
N LEU A 126 11.73 12.09 -4.95
CA LEU A 126 11.73 13.05 -3.84
C LEU A 126 10.34 13.12 -3.25
N PRO A 127 10.08 12.42 -2.13
CA PRO A 127 8.73 12.38 -1.56
C PRO A 127 8.12 13.76 -1.26
N GLU A 128 8.93 14.70 -0.83
CA GLU A 128 8.45 16.05 -0.50
C GLU A 128 7.91 16.78 -1.73
N ALA A 129 8.49 16.53 -2.89
CA ALA A 129 8.04 17.18 -4.13
C ALA A 129 6.64 16.71 -4.54
N VAL A 130 6.30 15.46 -4.21
CA VAL A 130 4.97 14.92 -4.51
C VAL A 130 3.92 15.59 -3.64
N VAL A 131 4.24 15.82 -2.36
CA VAL A 131 3.30 16.42 -1.41
C VAL A 131 2.93 17.85 -1.81
N GLU A 132 3.85 18.57 -2.40
CA GLU A 132 3.64 19.97 -2.77
C GLU A 132 2.76 20.15 -4.00
N GLN A 133 2.48 19.10 -4.72
CA GLN A 133 1.62 19.16 -5.89
C GLN A 133 0.16 18.95 -5.51
#